data_ed0748288544659148844d8cfbc99d07
#
_entry.id   ed0748288544659148844d8cfbc99d07
#
_cell.length_a   1.000
_cell.length_b   1.000
_cell.length_c   1.000
_cell.angle_alpha   90.00
_cell.angle_beta   90.00
_cell.angle_gamma   90.00
#
_symmetry.space_group_name_H-M   'P 1'
#
loop_
_entity.id
_entity.type
_entity.pdbx_description
1 polymer ?
#
loop_
_entity_poly.entity_id
_entity_poly.type
_entity_poly.pdbx_seq_one_letter_code
_entity_poly.pdbx_strand_id
1 'polypeptide(L)'
;MAHLYLYDDRGHLKNRITKGPWHVERVVKIDEATRTIYFVANGRENGENPYYEHLYKVNADGSGLKQLTKGDFFHQVEVDDDARFIVDNYSRVNTVPCADLIDRNGNKVMTIQESDFSQLKAAGYQFPELFTVKAADGVTDLYGVMYKPYDLIRRKYILLSIMFIRDLR
;
A
#
# COMPACT_ATOMS: atom_id res chain seq x y z
N MET A 1 12.20 9.25 6.95
CA MET A 1 10.82 8.89 7.34
C MET A 1 10.01 10.15 7.51
N ALA A 2 8.84 10.27 6.87
CA ALA A 2 7.92 11.39 7.03
C ALA A 2 6.82 11.05 8.03
N HIS A 3 6.39 12.08 8.79
CA HIS A 3 5.32 11.97 9.78
C HIS A 3 4.44 13.21 9.78
N LEU A 4 3.25 13.11 10.37
CA LEU A 4 2.31 14.20 10.50
C LEU A 4 2.58 14.98 11.79
N TYR A 5 2.49 16.30 11.67
CA TYR A 5 2.65 17.27 12.77
C TYR A 5 1.54 18.31 12.68
N LEU A 6 1.01 18.73 13.81
CA LEU A 6 0.03 19.81 13.89
C LEU A 6 0.74 21.10 14.30
N TYR A 7 0.53 22.16 13.51
CA TYR A 7 0.98 23.50 13.80
C TYR A 7 -0.22 24.45 13.97
N ASP A 8 -0.02 25.55 14.63
CA ASP A 8 -0.98 26.66 14.63
C ASP A 8 -0.79 27.56 13.41
N ASP A 9 -1.66 28.57 13.30
CA ASP A 9 -1.66 29.58 12.22
C ASP A 9 -0.41 30.49 12.24
N ARG A 10 0.35 30.46 13.33
CA ARG A 10 1.61 31.21 13.52
C ARG A 10 2.85 30.36 13.30
N GLY A 11 2.68 29.08 12.94
CA GLY A 11 3.77 28.14 12.71
C GLY A 11 4.36 27.51 13.97
N HIS A 12 3.70 27.62 15.15
CA HIS A 12 4.15 26.93 16.35
C HIS A 12 3.66 25.49 16.35
N LEU A 13 4.57 24.57 16.65
CA LEU A 13 4.26 23.15 16.77
C LEU A 13 3.33 22.93 17.97
N LYS A 14 2.13 22.38 17.71
CA LYS A 14 1.19 21.95 18.73
C LYS A 14 1.50 20.54 19.23
N ASN A 15 1.53 19.59 18.31
CA ASN A 15 1.89 18.21 18.66
C ASN A 15 2.35 17.42 17.41
N ARG A 16 3.05 16.32 17.68
CA ARG A 16 3.34 15.29 16.70
C ARG A 16 2.18 14.30 16.65
N ILE A 17 1.57 14.13 15.49
CA ILE A 17 0.39 13.27 15.28
C ILE A 17 0.81 11.81 15.11
N THR A 18 1.83 11.56 14.27
CA THR A 18 2.29 10.19 13.98
C THR A 18 3.76 9.99 14.36
N LYS A 19 4.13 8.76 14.74
CA LYS A 19 5.49 8.38 15.13
C LYS A 19 5.75 6.90 14.86
N GLY A 20 7.00 6.51 14.64
CA GLY A 20 7.41 5.10 14.46
C GLY A 20 8.41 4.91 13.32
N PRO A 21 8.89 3.68 13.09
CA PRO A 21 9.84 3.34 12.03
C PRO A 21 9.11 3.06 10.69
N TRP A 22 8.20 3.94 10.27
CA TRP A 22 7.38 3.83 9.08
C TRP A 22 7.17 5.21 8.43
N HIS A 23 6.64 5.26 7.22
CA HIS A 23 6.58 6.46 6.40
C HIS A 23 5.14 6.85 6.08
N VAL A 24 4.78 8.13 6.29
CA VAL A 24 3.53 8.70 5.78
C VAL A 24 3.77 9.20 4.37
N GLU A 25 3.04 8.66 3.41
CA GLU A 25 3.14 9.04 2.00
C GLU A 25 2.34 10.33 1.72
N ARG A 26 1.06 10.32 2.09
CA ARG A 26 0.18 11.45 1.81
C ARG A 26 -1.02 11.51 2.75
N VAL A 27 -1.54 12.71 2.96
CA VAL A 27 -2.86 12.92 3.58
C VAL A 27 -3.91 12.80 2.48
N VAL A 28 -4.94 11.98 2.70
CA VAL A 28 -6.04 11.76 1.75
C VAL A 28 -7.20 12.70 2.06
N LYS A 29 -7.58 12.79 3.35
CA LYS A 29 -8.71 13.59 3.80
C LYS A 29 -8.53 14.08 5.24
N ILE A 30 -9.04 15.26 5.51
CA ILE A 30 -9.19 15.78 6.89
C ILE A 30 -10.69 16.00 7.10
N ASP A 31 -11.24 15.30 8.09
CA ASP A 31 -12.59 15.53 8.59
C ASP A 31 -12.49 16.54 9.75
N GLU A 32 -12.81 17.80 9.46
CA GLU A 32 -12.69 18.89 10.43
C GLU A 32 -13.70 18.75 11.57
N ALA A 33 -14.90 18.20 11.28
CA ALA A 33 -15.96 18.06 12.26
C ALA A 33 -15.57 17.06 13.38
N THR A 34 -14.94 15.98 13.02
CA THR A 34 -14.45 14.96 13.98
C THR A 34 -12.98 15.14 14.33
N ARG A 35 -12.26 16.06 13.65
CA ARG A 35 -10.82 16.27 13.77
C ARG A 35 -10.02 15.00 13.47
N THR A 36 -10.50 14.21 12.51
CA THR A 36 -9.88 12.96 12.07
C THR A 36 -9.13 13.18 10.77
N ILE A 37 -7.93 12.63 10.70
CA ILE A 37 -7.05 12.68 9.53
C ILE A 37 -6.97 11.29 8.93
N TYR A 38 -7.30 11.17 7.64
CA TYR A 38 -7.13 9.96 6.84
C TYR A 38 -5.86 10.12 6.00
N PHE A 39 -4.97 9.17 6.08
CA PHE A 39 -3.66 9.25 5.40
C PHE A 39 -3.19 7.87 4.96
N VAL A 40 -2.36 7.87 3.93
CA VAL A 40 -1.70 6.67 3.42
C VAL A 40 -0.28 6.61 3.98
N ALA A 41 0.12 5.42 4.38
CA ALA A 41 1.44 5.13 4.91
C ALA A 41 1.91 3.73 4.52
N ASN A 42 3.22 3.50 4.55
CA ASN A 42 3.85 2.23 4.26
C ASN A 42 4.90 1.84 5.33
N GLY A 43 5.33 0.58 5.31
CA GLY A 43 6.37 0.05 6.19
C GLY A 43 5.99 -0.07 7.66
N ARG A 44 4.68 0.00 8.01
CA ARG A 44 4.20 -0.12 9.38
C ARG A 44 3.83 -1.54 9.77
N GLU A 45 3.27 -2.29 8.85
CA GLU A 45 2.75 -3.63 9.14
C GLU A 45 3.88 -4.67 9.04
N ASN A 46 4.05 -5.44 10.11
CA ASN A 46 5.13 -6.44 10.19
C ASN A 46 4.82 -7.66 9.30
N GLY A 47 5.82 -8.09 8.55
CA GLY A 47 5.71 -9.29 7.71
C GLY A 47 5.10 -9.04 6.34
N GLU A 48 4.72 -7.81 6.03
CA GLU A 48 4.26 -7.37 4.72
C GLU A 48 5.40 -6.71 3.92
N ASN A 49 5.18 -6.57 2.62
CA ASN A 49 6.10 -5.80 1.79
C ASN A 49 6.11 -4.33 2.26
N PRO A 50 7.25 -3.76 2.67
CA PRO A 50 7.32 -2.41 3.23
C PRO A 50 6.99 -1.30 2.23
N TYR A 51 6.87 -1.61 0.94
CA TYR A 51 6.45 -0.67 -0.11
C TYR A 51 4.94 -0.68 -0.34
N TYR A 52 4.19 -1.59 0.29
CA TYR A 52 2.74 -1.57 0.18
C TYR A 52 2.14 -0.47 1.02
N GLU A 53 1.24 0.27 0.38
CA GLU A 53 0.54 1.39 0.99
C GLU A 53 -0.76 0.92 1.65
N HIS A 54 -1.02 1.43 2.85
CA HIS A 54 -2.26 1.22 3.57
C HIS A 54 -2.90 2.54 3.98
N LEU A 55 -4.23 2.56 4.05
CA LEU A 55 -4.97 3.68 4.59
C LEU A 55 -5.10 3.56 6.11
N TYR A 56 -4.82 4.66 6.77
CA TYR A 56 -4.96 4.83 8.21
C TYR A 56 -5.86 6.02 8.52
N LYS A 57 -6.42 6.02 9.72
CA LYS A 57 -6.98 7.22 10.34
C LYS A 57 -6.35 7.48 11.70
N VAL A 58 -6.30 8.75 12.09
CA VAL A 58 -5.79 9.21 13.39
C VAL A 58 -6.48 10.50 13.77
N ASN A 59 -6.68 10.74 15.06
CA ASN A 59 -7.17 12.03 15.54
C ASN A 59 -6.05 13.09 15.46
N ALA A 60 -6.41 14.36 15.34
CA ALA A 60 -5.44 15.46 15.27
C ALA A 60 -4.54 15.59 16.51
N ASP A 61 -4.93 15.02 17.65
CA ASP A 61 -4.12 14.92 18.86
C ASP A 61 -3.12 13.74 18.86
N GLY A 62 -3.17 12.88 17.83
CA GLY A 62 -2.35 11.68 17.69
C GLY A 62 -2.95 10.41 18.30
N SER A 63 -4.12 10.50 18.92
CA SER A 63 -4.83 9.33 19.45
C SER A 63 -5.60 8.59 18.38
N GLY A 64 -6.04 7.35 18.65
CA GLY A 64 -6.96 6.61 17.79
C GLY A 64 -6.36 6.16 16.46
N LEU A 65 -5.03 6.04 16.34
CA LEU A 65 -4.38 5.52 15.14
C LEU A 65 -4.90 4.13 14.81
N LYS A 66 -5.52 3.98 13.64
CA LYS A 66 -6.13 2.73 13.19
C LYS A 66 -5.88 2.51 11.71
N GLN A 67 -5.48 1.30 11.32
CA GLN A 67 -5.45 0.83 9.94
C GLN A 67 -6.87 0.53 9.47
N LEU A 68 -7.20 0.96 8.24
CA LEU A 68 -8.53 0.78 7.64
C LEU A 68 -8.53 -0.28 6.53
N THR A 69 -7.50 -0.31 5.68
CA THR A 69 -7.31 -1.35 4.66
C THR A 69 -6.55 -2.55 5.24
N LYS A 70 -6.77 -3.75 4.70
CA LYS A 70 -6.21 -4.98 5.26
C LYS A 70 -5.63 -5.89 4.19
N GLY A 71 -4.66 -6.69 4.60
CA GLY A 71 -4.00 -7.69 3.75
C GLY A 71 -2.73 -7.16 3.11
N ASP A 72 -1.85 -8.08 2.75
CA ASP A 72 -0.56 -7.81 2.13
C ASP A 72 -0.73 -7.40 0.65
N PHE A 73 -1.27 -6.19 0.43
CA PHE A 73 -1.56 -5.59 -0.88
C PHE A 73 -1.15 -4.13 -0.92
N PHE A 74 -0.90 -3.65 -2.13
CA PHE A 74 -0.88 -2.22 -2.41
C PHE A 74 -2.32 -1.71 -2.51
N HIS A 75 -2.68 -0.72 -1.70
CA HIS A 75 -4.01 -0.13 -1.64
C HIS A 75 -4.02 1.27 -2.25
N GLN A 76 -4.84 1.46 -3.27
CA GLN A 76 -5.12 2.76 -3.84
C GLN A 76 -6.53 3.18 -3.44
N VAL A 77 -6.60 4.18 -2.57
CA VAL A 77 -7.84 4.54 -1.89
C VAL A 77 -8.35 5.91 -2.28
N GLU A 78 -9.67 6.03 -2.32
CA GLU A 78 -10.39 7.30 -2.42
C GLU A 78 -11.43 7.38 -1.32
N VAL A 79 -11.47 8.53 -0.64
CA VAL A 79 -12.38 8.81 0.48
C VAL A 79 -13.43 9.81 0.03
N ASP A 80 -14.70 9.54 0.30
CA ASP A 80 -15.80 10.45 -0.03
C ASP A 80 -15.73 11.77 0.76
N ASP A 81 -16.48 12.78 0.31
CA ASP A 81 -16.41 14.12 0.90
C ASP A 81 -16.80 14.15 2.37
N ASP A 82 -17.73 13.33 2.79
CA ASP A 82 -18.18 13.22 4.17
C ASP A 82 -17.36 12.20 5.00
N ALA A 83 -16.33 11.60 4.41
CA ALA A 83 -15.52 10.54 5.01
C ALA A 83 -16.36 9.39 5.61
N ARG A 84 -17.48 9.04 4.97
CA ARG A 84 -18.35 7.93 5.40
C ARG A 84 -17.99 6.63 4.73
N PHE A 85 -17.59 6.71 3.44
CA PHE A 85 -17.25 5.58 2.63
C PHE A 85 -15.88 5.77 1.97
N ILE A 86 -15.23 4.66 1.69
CA ILE A 86 -13.91 4.62 1.06
C ILE A 86 -13.97 3.56 -0.02
N VAL A 87 -13.55 3.90 -1.23
CA VAL A 87 -13.26 2.93 -2.28
C VAL A 87 -11.82 2.49 -2.10
N ASP A 88 -11.62 1.20 -1.95
CA ASP A 88 -10.31 0.56 -1.80
C ASP A 88 -10.03 -0.33 -3.01
N ASN A 89 -9.17 0.14 -3.91
CA ASN A 89 -8.66 -0.66 -5.01
C ASN A 89 -7.36 -1.31 -4.55
N TYR A 90 -7.34 -2.61 -4.46
CA TYR A 90 -6.17 -3.32 -3.97
C TYR A 90 -5.72 -4.46 -4.87
N SER A 91 -4.43 -4.61 -4.96
CA SER A 91 -3.78 -5.70 -5.69
C SER A 91 -2.31 -5.80 -5.32
N ARG A 92 -1.70 -6.85 -5.81
CA ARG A 92 -0.25 -6.96 -5.96
C ARG A 92 0.04 -7.64 -7.29
N VAL A 93 1.30 -7.65 -7.71
CA VAL A 93 1.68 -8.09 -9.05
C VAL A 93 1.28 -9.54 -9.38
N ASN A 94 1.04 -10.37 -8.37
CA ASN A 94 0.66 -11.78 -8.51
C ASN A 94 -0.77 -12.07 -8.05
N THR A 95 -1.63 -11.08 -7.97
CA THR A 95 -3.05 -11.24 -7.64
C THR A 95 -3.95 -10.54 -8.64
N VAL A 96 -5.19 -10.96 -8.68
CA VAL A 96 -6.24 -10.29 -9.44
C VAL A 96 -6.61 -8.99 -8.72
N PRO A 97 -6.68 -7.83 -9.41
CA PRO A 97 -7.17 -6.59 -8.82
C PRO A 97 -8.61 -6.71 -8.35
N CYS A 98 -8.88 -6.11 -7.19
CA CYS A 98 -10.19 -6.06 -6.57
C CYS A 98 -10.50 -4.63 -6.10
N ALA A 99 -11.77 -4.23 -6.15
CA ALA A 99 -12.27 -2.97 -5.62
C ALA A 99 -13.38 -3.24 -4.60
N ASP A 100 -13.17 -2.79 -3.38
CA ASP A 100 -14.12 -2.89 -2.28
C ASP A 100 -14.62 -1.51 -1.84
N LEU A 101 -15.87 -1.45 -1.41
CA LEU A 101 -16.39 -0.34 -0.64
C LEU A 101 -16.26 -0.68 0.85
N ILE A 102 -15.56 0.17 1.59
CA ILE A 102 -15.41 0.05 3.05
C ILE A 102 -16.00 1.27 3.76
N ASP A 103 -16.40 1.09 5.01
CA ASP A 103 -16.87 2.20 5.85
C ASP A 103 -15.71 2.97 6.49
N ARG A 104 -16.01 4.10 7.15
CA ARG A 104 -15.03 4.92 7.90
C ARG A 104 -14.25 4.16 8.99
N ASN A 105 -14.67 2.95 9.33
CA ASN A 105 -14.02 2.11 10.34
C ASN A 105 -13.21 0.98 9.71
N GLY A 106 -13.18 0.88 8.37
CA GLY A 106 -12.49 -0.16 7.63
C GLY A 106 -13.27 -1.49 7.58
N ASN A 107 -14.58 -1.45 7.82
CA ASN A 107 -15.44 -2.62 7.63
C ASN A 107 -15.89 -2.66 6.17
N LYS A 108 -15.75 -3.83 5.55
CA LYS A 108 -16.21 -4.05 4.17
C LYS A 108 -17.73 -3.98 4.11
N VAL A 109 -18.23 -3.11 3.24
CA VAL A 109 -19.66 -2.97 2.94
C VAL A 109 -20.04 -3.91 1.80
N MET A 110 -19.28 -3.87 0.70
CA MET A 110 -19.49 -4.72 -0.46
C MET A 110 -18.24 -4.77 -1.34
N THR A 111 -18.14 -5.79 -2.19
CA THR A 111 -17.22 -5.77 -3.34
C THR A 111 -17.89 -5.01 -4.48
N ILE A 112 -17.18 -4.00 -5.01
CA ILE A 112 -17.63 -3.25 -6.18
C ILE A 112 -17.33 -4.07 -7.43
N GLN A 113 -16.08 -4.56 -7.54
CA GLN A 113 -15.63 -5.34 -8.68
C GLN A 113 -14.41 -6.20 -8.33
N GLU A 114 -14.38 -7.38 -8.90
CA GLU A 114 -13.21 -8.24 -9.00
C GLU A 114 -12.92 -8.51 -10.48
N SER A 115 -11.68 -8.34 -10.90
CA SER A 115 -11.30 -8.58 -12.30
C SER A 115 -11.32 -10.07 -12.63
N ASP A 116 -11.86 -10.44 -13.79
CA ASP A 116 -11.86 -11.82 -14.27
C ASP A 116 -10.63 -12.10 -15.16
N PHE A 117 -9.74 -12.95 -14.68
CA PHE A 117 -8.54 -13.38 -15.41
C PHE A 117 -8.67 -14.79 -15.98
N SER A 118 -9.86 -15.37 -16.00
CA SER A 118 -10.09 -16.77 -16.45
C SER A 118 -9.61 -16.99 -17.89
N GLN A 119 -9.93 -16.07 -18.80
CA GLN A 119 -9.51 -16.15 -20.21
C GLN A 119 -7.99 -16.00 -20.36
N LEU A 120 -7.35 -15.10 -19.62
CA LEU A 120 -5.90 -14.94 -19.64
C LEU A 120 -5.19 -16.19 -19.12
N LYS A 121 -5.69 -16.78 -18.03
CA LYS A 121 -5.16 -18.05 -17.50
C LYS A 121 -5.34 -19.20 -18.50
N ALA A 122 -6.49 -19.29 -19.15
CA ALA A 122 -6.73 -20.29 -20.21
C ALA A 122 -5.79 -20.12 -21.40
N ALA A 123 -5.39 -18.88 -21.72
CA ALA A 123 -4.38 -18.57 -22.74
C ALA A 123 -2.93 -18.81 -22.28
N GLY A 124 -2.72 -19.33 -21.05
CA GLY A 124 -1.39 -19.66 -20.53
C GLY A 124 -0.72 -18.53 -19.71
N TYR A 125 -1.44 -17.44 -19.39
CA TYR A 125 -0.88 -16.38 -18.57
C TYR A 125 -0.50 -16.89 -17.19
N GLN A 126 0.70 -16.54 -16.74
CA GLN A 126 1.20 -16.80 -15.41
C GLN A 126 1.54 -15.49 -14.73
N PHE A 127 1.13 -15.35 -13.48
CA PHE A 127 1.50 -14.20 -12.68
C PHE A 127 3.03 -14.15 -12.47
N PRO A 128 3.61 -12.95 -12.38
CA PRO A 128 5.00 -12.81 -12.00
C PRO A 128 5.24 -13.31 -10.58
N GLU A 129 6.48 -13.67 -10.29
CA GLU A 129 6.90 -14.12 -8.96
C GLU A 129 7.54 -12.96 -8.18
N LEU A 130 7.08 -12.80 -6.95
CA LEU A 130 7.75 -11.93 -5.98
C LEU A 130 8.96 -12.66 -5.39
N PHE A 131 10.06 -11.96 -5.25
CA PHE A 131 11.25 -12.49 -4.58
C PHE A 131 11.93 -11.41 -3.73
N THR A 132 12.70 -11.86 -2.76
CA THR A 132 13.50 -10.99 -1.90
C THR A 132 14.94 -11.46 -1.92
N VAL A 133 15.88 -10.53 -2.04
CA VAL A 133 17.32 -10.80 -1.96
C VAL A 133 17.98 -9.83 -1.00
N LYS A 134 19.09 -10.25 -0.40
CA LYS A 134 19.87 -9.34 0.44
C LYS A 134 20.68 -8.37 -0.42
N ALA A 135 20.72 -7.11 -0.01
CA ALA A 135 21.63 -6.11 -0.59
C ALA A 135 23.10 -6.44 -0.29
N ALA A 136 24.01 -5.67 -0.86
CA ALA A 136 25.46 -5.86 -0.65
C ALA A 136 25.90 -5.72 0.82
N ASP A 137 25.12 -5.07 1.67
CA ASP A 137 25.34 -4.97 3.11
C ASP A 137 25.01 -6.26 3.89
N GLY A 138 24.40 -7.26 3.22
CA GLY A 138 23.96 -8.53 3.81
C GLY A 138 22.79 -8.44 4.79
N VAL A 139 22.24 -7.25 5.02
CA VAL A 139 21.18 -6.99 6.01
C VAL A 139 19.89 -6.50 5.37
N THR A 140 19.98 -5.51 4.47
CA THR A 140 18.82 -4.87 3.82
C THR A 140 18.17 -5.83 2.83
N ASP A 141 16.85 -5.99 2.95
CA ASP A 141 16.05 -6.75 1.98
C ASP A 141 15.69 -5.90 0.77
N LEU A 142 15.97 -6.41 -0.43
CA LEU A 142 15.56 -5.85 -1.70
C LEU A 142 14.43 -6.70 -2.26
N TYR A 143 13.33 -6.06 -2.57
CA TYR A 143 12.13 -6.70 -3.11
C TYR A 143 12.14 -6.59 -4.63
N GLY A 144 11.83 -7.69 -5.31
CA GLY A 144 11.83 -7.76 -6.75
C GLY A 144 10.64 -8.52 -7.32
N VAL A 145 10.40 -8.29 -8.60
CA VAL A 145 9.36 -8.98 -9.38
C VAL A 145 10.02 -9.65 -10.58
N MET A 146 9.76 -10.94 -10.77
CA MET A 146 10.30 -11.72 -11.86
C MET A 146 9.21 -12.17 -12.82
N TYR A 147 9.27 -11.71 -14.06
CA TYR A 147 8.44 -12.17 -15.16
C TYR A 147 9.15 -13.31 -15.87
N LYS A 148 8.50 -14.44 -16.02
CA LYS A 148 9.03 -15.62 -16.72
C LYS A 148 8.33 -15.83 -18.07
N PRO A 149 9.05 -16.26 -19.12
CA PRO A 149 8.40 -16.73 -20.34
C PRO A 149 7.48 -17.92 -20.08
N TYR A 150 6.38 -18.02 -20.82
CA TYR A 150 5.39 -19.12 -20.68
C TYR A 150 5.99 -20.50 -20.93
N ASP A 151 7.00 -20.56 -21.82
CA ASP A 151 7.68 -21.80 -22.25
C ASP A 151 9.00 -22.04 -21.51
N LEU A 152 9.14 -21.46 -20.30
CA LEU A 152 10.36 -21.61 -19.50
C LEU A 152 10.65 -23.06 -19.20
N ILE A 153 11.64 -23.63 -19.88
CA ILE A 153 12.17 -24.96 -19.58
C ILE A 153 13.36 -24.81 -18.64
N ARG A 154 13.26 -25.34 -17.41
CA ARG A 154 14.24 -25.20 -16.30
C ARG A 154 15.70 -25.60 -16.65
N ARG A 155 15.95 -26.19 -17.80
CA ARG A 155 17.29 -26.65 -18.24
C ARG A 155 17.89 -25.80 -19.37
N LYS A 156 17.23 -24.72 -19.80
CA LYS A 156 17.77 -23.80 -20.80
C LYS A 156 18.29 -22.53 -20.16
N TYR A 157 19.42 -22.03 -20.63
CA TYR A 157 19.90 -20.69 -20.26
C TYR A 157 18.99 -19.66 -20.89
N ILE A 158 18.58 -18.67 -20.10
CA ILE A 158 17.72 -17.56 -20.53
C ILE A 158 18.47 -16.27 -20.22
N LEU A 159 18.42 -15.32 -21.15
CA LEU A 159 18.88 -13.97 -20.92
C LEU A 159 17.93 -13.31 -19.91
N LEU A 160 18.44 -12.93 -18.76
CA LEU A 160 17.68 -12.17 -17.74
C LEU A 160 18.04 -10.70 -17.87
N SER A 161 17.04 -9.86 -18.15
CA SER A 161 17.16 -8.40 -18.05
C SER A 161 16.61 -7.95 -16.70
N ILE A 162 17.44 -7.30 -15.88
CA ILE A 162 17.01 -6.77 -14.60
C ILE A 162 16.97 -5.26 -14.70
N MET A 163 15.79 -4.67 -14.48
CA MET A 163 15.62 -3.23 -14.39
C MET A 163 15.47 -2.85 -12.91
N PHE A 164 16.37 -2.01 -12.41
CA PHE A 164 16.23 -1.39 -11.09
C PHE A 164 15.59 -0.02 -11.25
N ILE A 165 14.43 0.17 -10.67
CA ILE A 165 13.85 1.50 -10.50
C ILE A 165 14.40 2.02 -9.17
N ARG A 166 15.39 2.91 -9.24
CA ARG A 166 15.91 3.62 -8.08
C ARG A 166 15.10 4.90 -7.93
N ASP A 167 14.28 4.97 -6.91
CA ASP A 167 13.71 6.26 -6.50
C ASP A 167 14.85 7.08 -5.85
N LEU A 168 15.35 8.05 -6.61
CA LEU A 168 16.35 9.03 -6.12
C LEU A 168 15.58 10.13 -5.39
N ARG A 169 15.28 9.94 -4.12
CA ARG A 169 14.88 11.01 -3.21
C ARG A 169 15.92 11.21 -2.12
#